data_c8a212eddc909054c7fba5d0897c1564
#
_entry.id   c8a212eddc909054c7fba5d0897c1564
#
_cell.length_a   1.000
_cell.length_b   1.000
_cell.length_c   1.000
_cell.angle_alpha   90.00
_cell.angle_beta   90.00
_cell.angle_gamma   90.00
#
_symmetry.space_group_name_H-M   'P 1'
#
loop_
_entity.id
_entity.type
_entity.pdbx_description
1 polymer ?
#
loop_
_entity_poly.entity_id
_entity_poly.type
_entity_poly.pdbx_seq_one_letter_code
_entity_poly.pdbx_strand_id
1 'polypeptide(L)'
;MTTPDNGGELSRRGALGTLGAAAGGFALVSHALAAEDNPAAQVADPAAKIRITGLRTHRVQHKVYVELQTNQKVTGWGEISALVPAVAEELAKSLFELLDDENPTRIEYLWQKIYRAHRDIRGGPFMCHSIAGIDMALWDLTGKLWNVPVYRLLGGPCRDRVRIYLTAKSHKVPPHGIYEHSGNPVDINRMVNAIKATRERVGPDGTVMFDAHCAVPPATLIQFAAAIKPYDVLFVEEPAVPGNIEVFKRLKQEINIPLATGERDRTIWEFMPYLHERAIDVLQPDVAHCGGITQMRKIAILGETYHVPLAPHCTTSPLGATASLSVAASIPLLLIHETAPGALQWGEQFMNRPWKVDVKTGYATLPEGPGLGIQIDLDKMAKIAADPKYKWRWPGAKLADGSIADY
;
A
#
# COMPACT_ATOMS: atom_id res chain seq x y z
N MET A 1 64.69 23.04 -51.00
CA MET A 1 63.60 22.70 -51.95
C MET A 1 62.37 22.45 -51.10
N THR A 2 61.46 23.36 -51.27
CA THR A 2 60.27 23.61 -50.49
C THR A 2 59.13 22.71 -50.91
N THR A 3 58.51 22.03 -50.01
CA THR A 3 57.19 21.40 -50.17
C THR A 3 56.09 22.36 -49.67
N PRO A 4 55.00 22.56 -50.39
CA PRO A 4 53.91 23.36 -49.85
C PRO A 4 52.93 22.55 -49.06
N ASP A 5 52.61 23.10 -47.90
CA ASP A 5 51.57 22.72 -47.00
C ASP A 5 50.21 23.21 -47.56
N ASN A 6 49.21 22.29 -47.67
CA ASN A 6 47.85 22.62 -48.03
C ASN A 6 46.91 22.14 -46.87
N GLY A 7 46.91 22.90 -45.77
CA GLY A 7 45.97 22.81 -44.71
C GLY A 7 44.68 23.57 -45.04
N GLY A 8 43.67 22.90 -45.55
CA GLY A 8 42.33 23.45 -45.70
C GLY A 8 41.61 23.54 -44.34
N GLU A 9 41.59 24.71 -43.71
CA GLU A 9 40.74 25.02 -42.54
C GLU A 9 39.28 24.98 -42.93
N LEU A 10 38.57 23.96 -42.44
CA LEU A 10 37.11 23.91 -42.43
C LEU A 10 36.61 24.97 -41.45
N SER A 11 36.02 26.04 -41.97
CA SER A 11 35.48 27.12 -41.16
C SER A 11 34.34 26.58 -40.23
N ARG A 12 34.38 26.94 -38.95
CA ARG A 12 33.35 26.61 -37.96
C ARG A 12 31.92 26.94 -38.40
N ARG A 13 31.72 27.86 -39.33
CA ARG A 13 30.40 28.18 -39.90
C ARG A 13 29.88 27.14 -40.89
N GLY A 14 30.74 26.43 -41.61
CA GLY A 14 30.34 25.37 -42.54
C GLY A 14 29.91 24.08 -41.77
N ALA A 15 30.58 23.76 -40.67
CA ALA A 15 30.24 22.60 -39.84
C ALA A 15 28.90 22.78 -39.09
N LEU A 16 28.57 24.00 -38.67
CA LEU A 16 27.28 24.29 -38.03
C LEU A 16 26.11 24.29 -39.01
N GLY A 17 26.34 24.69 -40.28
CA GLY A 17 25.30 24.63 -41.29
C GLY A 17 24.90 23.21 -41.70
N THR A 18 25.87 22.30 -41.80
CA THR A 18 25.62 20.90 -42.14
C THR A 18 25.00 20.11 -40.99
N LEU A 19 25.35 20.41 -39.73
CA LEU A 19 24.70 19.81 -38.56
C LEU A 19 23.27 20.32 -38.38
N GLY A 20 22.99 21.59 -38.66
CA GLY A 20 21.64 22.16 -38.62
C GLY A 20 20.70 21.58 -39.68
N ALA A 21 21.18 21.35 -40.89
CA ALA A 21 20.40 20.76 -41.97
C ALA A 21 20.14 19.26 -41.74
N ALA A 22 21.11 18.51 -41.16
CA ALA A 22 20.94 17.12 -40.81
C ALA A 22 19.96 16.94 -39.63
N ALA A 23 20.05 17.79 -38.59
CA ALA A 23 19.14 17.75 -37.45
C ALA A 23 17.71 18.18 -37.85
N GLY A 24 17.55 19.19 -38.72
CA GLY A 24 16.26 19.60 -39.24
C GLY A 24 15.62 18.55 -40.16
N GLY A 25 16.42 17.90 -41.00
CA GLY A 25 15.99 16.81 -41.87
C GLY A 25 15.57 15.56 -41.06
N PHE A 26 16.33 15.20 -40.00
CA PHE A 26 15.97 14.10 -39.11
C PHE A 26 14.69 14.40 -38.31
N ALA A 27 14.50 15.61 -37.82
CA ALA A 27 13.29 16.02 -37.12
C ALA A 27 12.04 15.99 -38.02
N LEU A 28 12.18 16.44 -39.28
CA LEU A 28 11.08 16.41 -40.26
C LEU A 28 10.77 15.00 -40.75
N VAL A 29 11.77 14.14 -40.93
CA VAL A 29 11.58 12.75 -41.32
C VAL A 29 11.00 11.93 -40.12
N SER A 30 11.46 12.18 -38.91
CA SER A 30 10.86 11.53 -37.71
C SER A 30 9.45 12.02 -37.46
N HIS A 31 9.08 13.27 -37.72
CA HIS A 31 7.70 13.75 -37.64
C HIS A 31 6.81 13.19 -38.76
N ALA A 32 7.31 13.07 -39.98
CA ALA A 32 6.55 12.49 -41.09
C ALA A 32 6.35 10.99 -40.96
N LEU A 33 7.37 10.24 -40.50
CA LEU A 33 7.26 8.81 -40.21
C LEU A 33 6.43 8.52 -38.97
N ALA A 34 6.35 9.45 -38.02
CA ALA A 34 5.49 9.32 -36.86
C ALA A 34 4.01 9.59 -37.15
N ALA A 35 3.68 10.29 -38.24
CA ALA A 35 2.30 10.72 -38.52
C ALA A 35 1.51 9.77 -39.41
N GLU A 36 2.15 9.02 -40.32
CA GLU A 36 1.41 8.24 -41.34
C GLU A 36 1.52 6.72 -41.22
N ASP A 37 2.60 6.15 -40.62
CA ASP A 37 2.82 4.69 -40.61
C ASP A 37 3.13 4.07 -39.23
N ASN A 38 2.99 4.84 -38.14
CA ASN A 38 3.19 4.25 -36.80
C ASN A 38 1.90 3.58 -36.33
N PRO A 39 1.82 2.23 -36.25
CA PRO A 39 0.61 1.54 -35.79
C PRO A 39 0.18 1.99 -34.38
N ALA A 40 1.13 2.44 -33.55
CA ALA A 40 0.84 2.96 -32.22
C ALA A 40 0.12 4.32 -32.26
N ALA A 41 0.30 5.13 -33.31
CA ALA A 41 -0.42 6.39 -33.49
C ALA A 41 -1.87 6.19 -33.97
N GLN A 42 -2.20 4.99 -34.45
CA GLN A 42 -3.53 4.64 -34.93
C GLN A 42 -4.38 3.94 -33.85
N VAL A 43 -3.78 3.62 -32.70
CA VAL A 43 -4.52 3.04 -31.57
C VAL A 43 -5.41 4.11 -30.93
N ALA A 44 -6.72 3.88 -30.95
CA ALA A 44 -7.65 4.74 -30.25
C ALA A 44 -7.31 4.78 -28.75
N ASP A 45 -6.90 5.93 -28.23
CA ASP A 45 -6.64 6.12 -26.81
C ASP A 45 -7.90 6.65 -26.12
N PRO A 46 -8.65 5.79 -25.40
CA PRO A 46 -9.86 6.20 -24.67
C PRO A 46 -9.53 7.18 -23.53
N ALA A 47 -8.26 7.23 -23.11
CA ALA A 47 -7.81 8.13 -22.05
C ALA A 47 -7.54 9.57 -22.54
N ALA A 48 -7.41 9.83 -23.83
CA ALA A 48 -6.97 11.13 -24.33
C ALA A 48 -7.88 12.31 -23.93
N LYS A 49 -9.19 12.07 -23.88
CA LYS A 49 -10.21 13.11 -23.60
C LYS A 49 -10.90 12.97 -22.25
N ILE A 50 -10.53 11.99 -21.44
CA ILE A 50 -11.14 11.83 -20.11
C ILE A 50 -10.60 12.88 -19.14
N ARG A 51 -11.50 13.46 -18.35
CA ARG A 51 -11.17 14.46 -17.32
C ARG A 51 -11.92 14.15 -16.04
N ILE A 52 -11.25 14.35 -14.91
CA ILE A 52 -11.90 14.36 -13.60
C ILE A 52 -12.80 15.57 -13.51
N THR A 53 -14.04 15.39 -13.10
CA THR A 53 -15.05 16.46 -13.00
C THR A 53 -15.67 16.55 -11.61
N GLY A 54 -15.32 15.65 -10.70
CA GLY A 54 -15.83 15.68 -9.35
C GLY A 54 -15.16 14.67 -8.44
N LEU A 55 -15.15 15.01 -7.16
CA LEU A 55 -14.79 14.14 -6.06
C LEU A 55 -15.93 14.20 -5.03
N ARG A 56 -16.46 13.06 -4.67
CA ARG A 56 -17.38 12.92 -3.55
C ARG A 56 -16.77 12.09 -2.46
N THR A 57 -17.11 12.40 -1.23
CA THR A 57 -16.72 11.62 -0.05
C THR A 57 -17.94 11.03 0.60
N HIS A 58 -17.82 9.78 1.04
CA HIS A 58 -18.88 9.06 1.73
C HIS A 58 -18.31 8.59 3.08
N ARG A 59 -18.65 9.30 4.15
CA ARG A 59 -18.26 8.91 5.50
C ARG A 59 -19.20 7.83 6.02
N VAL A 60 -18.65 6.64 6.23
CA VAL A 60 -19.38 5.47 6.71
C VAL A 60 -18.70 5.00 8.00
N GLN A 61 -19.28 5.38 9.13
CA GLN A 61 -18.76 5.07 10.45
C GLN A 61 -17.30 5.52 10.63
N HIS A 62 -16.34 4.59 10.71
CA HIS A 62 -14.91 4.85 10.93
C HIS A 62 -14.10 5.00 9.64
N LYS A 63 -14.73 4.93 8.48
CA LYS A 63 -14.05 5.01 7.18
C LYS A 63 -14.62 6.13 6.31
N VAL A 64 -13.80 6.59 5.37
CA VAL A 64 -14.21 7.53 4.33
C VAL A 64 -13.93 6.88 2.97
N TYR A 65 -14.94 6.82 2.13
CA TYR A 65 -14.81 6.38 0.75
C TYR A 65 -14.74 7.58 -0.17
N VAL A 66 -13.85 7.52 -1.14
CA VAL A 66 -13.65 8.53 -2.18
C VAL A 66 -14.25 8.01 -3.47
N GLU A 67 -15.12 8.79 -4.09
CA GLU A 67 -15.67 8.57 -5.42
C GLU A 67 -15.15 9.65 -6.35
N LEU A 68 -14.29 9.29 -7.31
CA LEU A 68 -13.87 10.17 -8.40
C LEU A 68 -14.81 10.04 -9.59
N GLN A 69 -15.23 11.17 -10.12
CA GLN A 69 -16.17 11.27 -11.26
C GLN A 69 -15.47 11.86 -12.47
N THR A 70 -15.91 11.46 -13.67
CA THR A 70 -15.33 11.93 -14.92
C THR A 70 -16.40 12.41 -15.93
N ASN A 71 -15.96 13.22 -16.89
CA ASN A 71 -16.78 13.67 -18.02
C ASN A 71 -17.30 12.51 -18.91
N GLN A 72 -16.71 11.31 -18.81
CA GLN A 72 -17.15 10.11 -19.53
C GLN A 72 -18.04 9.18 -18.70
N LYS A 73 -18.50 9.63 -17.53
CA LYS A 73 -19.34 8.84 -16.59
C LYS A 73 -18.68 7.55 -16.06
N VAL A 74 -17.37 7.43 -16.21
CA VAL A 74 -16.59 6.39 -15.52
C VAL A 74 -16.26 6.92 -14.13
N THR A 75 -16.50 6.12 -13.09
CA THR A 75 -16.23 6.46 -11.70
C THR A 75 -15.24 5.51 -11.08
N GLY A 76 -14.34 6.03 -10.24
CA GLY A 76 -13.40 5.24 -9.46
C GLY A 76 -13.65 5.37 -7.96
N TRP A 77 -13.37 4.31 -7.23
CA TRP A 77 -13.57 4.24 -5.79
C TRP A 77 -12.28 3.95 -5.03
N GLY A 78 -12.12 4.63 -3.89
CA GLY A 78 -11.02 4.40 -2.95
C GLY A 78 -11.47 4.49 -1.50
N GLU A 79 -10.62 4.05 -0.58
CA GLU A 79 -10.88 3.98 0.85
C GLU A 79 -9.80 4.70 1.64
N ILE A 80 -10.20 5.55 2.57
CA ILE A 80 -9.34 6.18 3.58
C ILE A 80 -9.68 5.54 4.92
N SER A 81 -8.70 4.99 5.61
CA SER A 81 -8.86 4.35 6.91
C SER A 81 -7.84 4.81 7.94
N ALA A 82 -8.02 4.39 9.19
CA ALA A 82 -7.14 4.67 10.33
C ALA A 82 -6.90 6.15 10.64
N LEU A 83 -7.85 7.01 10.31
CA LEU A 83 -7.82 8.46 10.63
C LEU A 83 -9.13 8.89 11.30
N VAL A 84 -9.15 10.12 11.85
CA VAL A 84 -10.39 10.78 12.27
C VAL A 84 -11.26 11.02 11.03
N PRO A 85 -12.42 10.35 10.89
CA PRO A 85 -13.15 10.35 9.63
C PRO A 85 -13.55 11.74 9.15
N ALA A 86 -13.96 12.64 10.07
CA ALA A 86 -14.34 14.00 9.72
C ALA A 86 -13.17 14.81 9.12
N VAL A 87 -11.96 14.65 9.68
CA VAL A 87 -10.76 15.34 9.17
C VAL A 87 -10.33 14.75 7.82
N ALA A 88 -10.35 13.41 7.70
CA ALA A 88 -10.01 12.73 6.46
C ALA A 88 -10.97 13.12 5.32
N GLU A 89 -12.27 13.27 5.62
CA GLU A 89 -13.29 13.69 4.67
C GLU A 89 -13.02 15.11 4.15
N GLU A 90 -12.77 16.07 5.03
CA GLU A 90 -12.50 17.46 4.64
C GLU A 90 -11.16 17.59 3.90
N LEU A 91 -10.14 16.88 4.35
CA LEU A 91 -8.85 16.87 3.62
C LEU A 91 -9.02 16.31 2.21
N ALA A 92 -9.69 15.17 2.03
CA ALA A 92 -9.93 14.60 0.72
C ALA A 92 -10.69 15.55 -0.22
N LYS A 93 -11.71 16.26 0.30
CA LYS A 93 -12.44 17.28 -0.45
C LYS A 93 -11.52 18.44 -0.88
N SER A 94 -10.65 18.90 0.00
CA SER A 94 -9.71 20.01 -0.31
C SER A 94 -8.68 19.62 -1.39
N LEU A 95 -8.33 18.34 -1.50
CA LEU A 95 -7.40 17.86 -2.52
C LEU A 95 -8.00 17.86 -3.94
N PHE A 96 -9.32 17.99 -4.08
CA PHE A 96 -9.97 18.01 -5.39
C PHE A 96 -9.51 19.16 -6.28
N GLU A 97 -9.17 20.31 -5.72
CA GLU A 97 -8.63 21.45 -6.49
C GLU A 97 -7.41 21.08 -7.32
N LEU A 98 -6.61 20.12 -6.87
CA LEU A 98 -5.43 19.63 -7.59
C LEU A 98 -5.76 18.58 -8.65
N LEU A 99 -6.98 18.07 -8.67
CA LEU A 99 -7.45 16.98 -9.53
C LEU A 99 -8.41 17.47 -10.63
N ASP A 100 -9.09 18.59 -10.41
CA ASP A 100 -10.11 19.11 -11.33
C ASP A 100 -9.53 19.32 -12.73
N ASP A 101 -10.29 18.90 -13.74
CA ASP A 101 -9.91 18.91 -15.18
C ASP A 101 -8.63 18.12 -15.52
N GLU A 102 -8.05 17.37 -14.59
CA GLU A 102 -6.90 16.52 -14.87
C GLU A 102 -7.30 15.20 -15.53
N ASN A 103 -6.35 14.61 -16.27
CA ASN A 103 -6.54 13.27 -16.83
C ASN A 103 -6.26 12.20 -15.75
N PRO A 104 -7.25 11.39 -15.35
CA PRO A 104 -7.12 10.42 -14.24
C PRO A 104 -6.13 9.30 -14.53
N THR A 105 -5.78 9.04 -15.79
CA THR A 105 -4.82 7.96 -16.14
C THR A 105 -3.37 8.36 -15.91
N ARG A 106 -3.11 9.63 -15.58
CA ARG A 106 -1.79 10.13 -15.17
C ARG A 106 -1.54 9.90 -13.69
N ILE A 107 -1.75 8.66 -13.22
CA ILE A 107 -1.82 8.32 -11.78
C ILE A 107 -0.57 8.79 -11.03
N GLU A 108 0.63 8.44 -11.49
CA GLU A 108 1.88 8.87 -10.86
C GLU A 108 2.03 10.40 -10.82
N TYR A 109 1.67 11.07 -11.91
CA TYR A 109 1.72 12.53 -11.97
C TYR A 109 0.79 13.17 -10.94
N LEU A 110 -0.44 12.68 -10.82
CA LEU A 110 -1.44 13.18 -9.87
C LEU A 110 -1.02 12.90 -8.42
N TRP A 111 -0.49 11.71 -8.16
CA TRP A 111 0.09 11.37 -6.88
C TRP A 111 1.18 12.37 -6.48
N GLN A 112 2.13 12.63 -7.38
CA GLN A 112 3.22 13.58 -7.14
C GLN A 112 2.71 15.03 -7.03
N LYS A 113 1.70 15.41 -7.82
CA LYS A 113 1.10 16.74 -7.77
C LYS A 113 0.52 17.01 -6.38
N ILE A 114 -0.30 16.10 -5.83
CA ILE A 114 -0.87 16.24 -4.50
C ILE A 114 0.23 16.26 -3.43
N TYR A 115 1.14 15.30 -3.46
CA TYR A 115 2.19 15.15 -2.45
C TYR A 115 3.13 16.36 -2.39
N ARG A 116 3.52 16.90 -3.55
CA ARG A 116 4.46 18.02 -3.65
C ARG A 116 3.81 19.39 -3.41
N ALA A 117 2.53 19.56 -3.75
CA ALA A 117 1.80 20.79 -3.47
C ALA A 117 1.73 21.08 -1.96
N HIS A 118 1.75 20.07 -1.13
CA HIS A 118 1.67 20.18 0.33
C HIS A 118 3.04 20.01 1.01
N ARG A 119 4.01 20.79 0.56
CA ARG A 119 5.42 20.69 0.98
C ARG A 119 5.65 20.51 2.49
N ASP A 120 4.93 21.26 3.31
CA ASP A 120 5.19 21.33 4.74
C ASP A 120 4.47 20.21 5.55
N ILE A 121 3.48 19.56 4.96
CA ILE A 121 2.70 18.48 5.60
C ILE A 121 2.76 17.15 4.87
N ARG A 122 3.50 17.05 3.77
CA ARG A 122 3.70 15.81 3.03
C ARG A 122 4.40 14.77 3.90
N GLY A 123 4.06 13.49 3.69
CA GLY A 123 4.64 12.37 4.44
C GLY A 123 3.91 12.04 5.75
N GLY A 124 3.10 12.94 6.29
CA GLY A 124 2.30 12.64 7.49
C GLY A 124 1.13 11.68 7.22
N PRO A 125 0.59 11.02 8.28
CA PRO A 125 -0.47 10.02 8.12
C PRO A 125 -1.72 10.60 7.47
N PHE A 126 -2.17 11.79 7.85
CA PHE A 126 -3.37 12.40 7.27
C PHE A 126 -3.24 12.60 5.76
N MET A 127 -2.09 13.10 5.31
CA MET A 127 -1.84 13.31 3.87
C MET A 127 -1.71 11.97 3.14
N CYS A 128 -0.86 11.06 3.61
CA CYS A 128 -0.60 9.80 2.91
C CYS A 128 -1.83 8.89 2.83
N HIS A 129 -2.64 8.80 3.91
CA HIS A 129 -3.88 8.02 3.87
C HIS A 129 -4.92 8.66 2.95
N SER A 130 -5.03 10.00 2.93
CA SER A 130 -5.95 10.69 2.01
C SER A 130 -5.52 10.51 0.55
N ILE A 131 -4.22 10.60 0.26
CA ILE A 131 -3.67 10.30 -1.07
C ILE A 131 -3.93 8.83 -1.43
N ALA A 132 -3.81 7.89 -0.48
CA ALA A 132 -4.05 6.47 -0.72
C ALA A 132 -5.48 6.21 -1.21
N GLY A 133 -6.49 6.84 -0.60
CA GLY A 133 -7.88 6.75 -1.06
C GLY A 133 -8.06 7.30 -2.47
N ILE A 134 -7.46 8.43 -2.79
CA ILE A 134 -7.50 9.02 -4.14
C ILE A 134 -6.76 8.14 -5.14
N ASP A 135 -5.59 7.63 -4.79
CA ASP A 135 -4.78 6.75 -5.62
C ASP A 135 -5.52 5.47 -6.00
N MET A 136 -6.14 4.80 -5.01
CA MET A 136 -6.99 3.62 -5.25
C MET A 136 -8.14 3.95 -6.23
N ALA A 137 -8.78 5.12 -6.07
CA ALA A 137 -9.84 5.55 -6.96
C ALA A 137 -9.34 5.81 -8.40
N LEU A 138 -8.14 6.35 -8.56
CA LEU A 138 -7.51 6.56 -9.88
C LEU A 138 -7.17 5.22 -10.56
N TRP A 139 -6.64 4.26 -9.81
CA TRP A 139 -6.36 2.91 -10.34
C TRP A 139 -7.64 2.16 -10.69
N ASP A 140 -8.69 2.23 -9.86
CA ASP A 140 -9.99 1.63 -10.11
C ASP A 140 -10.63 2.20 -11.38
N LEU A 141 -10.66 3.54 -11.49
CA LEU A 141 -11.15 4.26 -12.66
C LEU A 141 -10.42 3.86 -13.93
N THR A 142 -9.09 3.84 -13.88
CA THR A 142 -8.24 3.48 -15.03
C THR A 142 -8.49 2.05 -15.47
N GLY A 143 -8.59 1.11 -14.55
CA GLY A 143 -8.93 -0.29 -14.87
C GLY A 143 -10.32 -0.44 -15.48
N LYS A 144 -11.30 0.32 -15.00
CA LYS A 144 -12.66 0.37 -15.60
C LYS A 144 -12.64 0.97 -17.00
N LEU A 145 -11.87 2.04 -17.22
CA LEU A 145 -11.74 2.67 -18.53
C LEU A 145 -11.20 1.70 -19.60
N TRP A 146 -10.22 0.89 -19.24
CA TRP A 146 -9.63 -0.10 -20.14
C TRP A 146 -10.26 -1.51 -20.03
N ASN A 147 -11.27 -1.65 -19.18
CA ASN A 147 -11.98 -2.91 -18.95
C ASN A 147 -11.06 -4.07 -18.52
N VAL A 148 -10.12 -3.77 -17.63
CA VAL A 148 -9.17 -4.75 -17.07
C VAL A 148 -9.06 -4.63 -15.55
N PRO A 149 -8.79 -5.72 -14.82
CA PRO A 149 -8.48 -5.66 -13.40
C PRO A 149 -7.19 -4.86 -13.12
N VAL A 150 -7.11 -4.21 -11.95
CA VAL A 150 -5.95 -3.39 -11.56
C VAL A 150 -4.64 -4.16 -11.62
N TYR A 151 -4.57 -5.42 -11.18
CA TYR A 151 -3.32 -6.19 -11.24
C TYR A 151 -2.79 -6.36 -12.68
N ARG A 152 -3.63 -6.29 -13.70
CA ARG A 152 -3.21 -6.31 -15.12
C ARG A 152 -2.49 -5.02 -15.51
N LEU A 153 -2.94 -3.88 -14.99
CA LEU A 153 -2.26 -2.58 -15.20
C LEU A 153 -0.91 -2.54 -14.49
N LEU A 154 -0.75 -3.31 -13.41
CA LEU A 154 0.50 -3.40 -12.65
C LEU A 154 1.55 -4.35 -13.28
N GLY A 155 1.27 -4.88 -14.46
CA GLY A 155 2.18 -5.77 -15.18
C GLY A 155 1.67 -7.21 -15.33
N GLY A 156 0.49 -7.49 -14.79
CA GLY A 156 -0.13 -8.82 -14.79
C GLY A 156 0.21 -9.65 -13.55
N PRO A 157 -0.43 -10.81 -13.40
CA PRO A 157 -0.24 -11.62 -12.20
C PRO A 157 1.07 -12.42 -12.26
N CYS A 158 1.80 -12.41 -11.14
CA CYS A 158 2.94 -13.31 -10.90
C CYS A 158 2.51 -14.66 -10.34
N ARG A 159 1.23 -14.81 -9.97
CA ARG A 159 0.65 -16.03 -9.36
C ARG A 159 -0.84 -16.15 -9.67
N ASP A 160 -1.37 -17.38 -9.62
CA ASP A 160 -2.78 -17.66 -9.91
C ASP A 160 -3.69 -17.47 -8.68
N ARG A 161 -3.09 -17.44 -7.49
CA ARG A 161 -3.76 -17.26 -6.19
C ARG A 161 -2.79 -16.67 -5.17
N VAL A 162 -3.32 -15.97 -4.16
CA VAL A 162 -2.53 -15.32 -3.12
C VAL A 162 -2.66 -16.11 -1.81
N ARG A 163 -1.51 -16.51 -1.22
CA ARG A 163 -1.50 -17.10 0.13
C ARG A 163 -1.91 -16.03 1.13
N ILE A 164 -2.86 -16.38 2.03
CA ILE A 164 -3.37 -15.45 3.03
C ILE A 164 -3.30 -16.03 4.44
N TYR A 165 -3.31 -15.14 5.43
CA TYR A 165 -3.66 -15.47 6.79
C TYR A 165 -4.84 -14.59 7.26
N LEU A 166 -5.58 -15.11 8.25
CA LEU A 166 -6.72 -14.39 8.81
C LEU A 166 -6.32 -13.79 10.15
N THR A 167 -6.44 -12.47 10.29
CA THR A 167 -6.12 -11.73 11.53
C THR A 167 -6.76 -12.35 12.78
N ALA A 168 -8.01 -12.80 12.70
CA ALA A 168 -8.69 -13.47 13.82
C ALA A 168 -8.08 -14.82 14.23
N LYS A 169 -7.18 -15.39 13.43
CA LYS A 169 -6.47 -16.64 13.70
C LYS A 169 -4.97 -16.43 13.91
N SER A 170 -4.47 -15.22 13.71
CA SER A 170 -3.14 -14.83 14.14
C SER A 170 -3.16 -14.67 15.67
N HIS A 171 -2.02 -14.92 16.32
CA HIS A 171 -1.91 -14.60 17.74
C HIS A 171 -1.61 -13.12 17.88
N LYS A 172 -2.67 -12.33 17.92
CA LYS A 172 -2.61 -11.04 18.62
C LYS A 172 -2.68 -11.35 20.11
N VAL A 173 -1.62 -11.09 20.81
CA VAL A 173 -1.70 -10.97 22.26
C VAL A 173 -2.55 -9.73 22.52
N PRO A 174 -3.61 -9.82 23.32
CA PRO A 174 -4.41 -8.64 23.64
C PRO A 174 -3.52 -7.54 24.18
N PRO A 175 -3.62 -6.30 23.70
CA PRO A 175 -2.80 -5.18 24.16
C PRO A 175 -2.76 -5.01 25.68
N HIS A 176 -3.86 -5.32 26.33
CA HIS A 176 -4.07 -5.11 27.76
C HIS A 176 -3.15 -5.91 28.70
N GLY A 177 -2.40 -6.86 28.22
CA GLY A 177 -1.54 -7.64 29.10
C GLY A 177 -0.07 -7.35 28.96
N ILE A 178 0.32 -6.57 27.95
CA ILE A 178 1.71 -6.32 27.63
C ILE A 178 2.23 -5.07 28.35
N TYR A 179 1.37 -4.08 28.49
CA TYR A 179 1.73 -2.80 29.06
C TYR A 179 1.88 -2.80 30.59
N GLU A 180 1.09 -3.62 31.24
CA GLU A 180 1.02 -3.60 32.70
C GLU A 180 2.25 -4.20 33.38
N HIS A 181 3.08 -4.95 32.64
CA HIS A 181 4.08 -5.81 33.25
C HIS A 181 5.35 -5.92 32.40
N SER A 182 5.83 -4.84 31.85
CA SER A 182 7.07 -4.79 31.06
C SER A 182 8.22 -5.51 31.77
N GLY A 183 8.61 -6.66 31.23
CA GLY A 183 9.67 -7.48 31.80
C GLY A 183 9.26 -8.38 32.97
N ASN A 184 7.98 -8.43 33.31
CA ASN A 184 7.50 -9.36 34.32
C ASN A 184 7.50 -10.81 33.77
N PRO A 185 8.16 -11.77 34.43
CA PRO A 185 8.19 -13.18 34.01
C PRO A 185 6.79 -13.80 33.81
N VAL A 186 5.80 -13.35 34.55
CA VAL A 186 4.41 -13.83 34.43
C VAL A 186 3.82 -13.50 33.05
N ASP A 187 4.12 -12.31 32.53
CA ASP A 187 3.59 -11.90 31.22
C ASP A 187 4.30 -12.62 30.09
N ILE A 188 5.61 -12.77 30.16
CA ILE A 188 6.38 -13.56 29.21
C ILE A 188 5.83 -14.98 29.16
N ASN A 189 5.60 -15.61 30.30
CA ASN A 189 5.04 -16.96 30.38
C ASN A 189 3.64 -17.06 29.77
N ARG A 190 2.79 -16.05 29.99
CA ARG A 190 1.46 -15.99 29.40
C ARG A 190 1.54 -15.91 27.86
N MET A 191 2.38 -15.03 27.32
CA MET A 191 2.61 -14.89 25.89
C MET A 191 3.18 -16.17 25.27
N VAL A 192 4.18 -16.78 25.90
CA VAL A 192 4.76 -18.06 25.48
C VAL A 192 3.72 -19.16 25.44
N ASN A 193 2.89 -19.28 26.49
CA ASN A 193 1.81 -20.28 26.54
C ASN A 193 0.78 -20.08 25.43
N ALA A 194 0.48 -18.84 25.04
CA ALA A 194 -0.41 -18.55 23.91
C ALA A 194 0.19 -19.03 22.59
N ILE A 195 1.47 -18.80 22.35
CA ILE A 195 2.19 -19.29 21.15
C ILE A 195 2.23 -20.83 21.14
N LYS A 196 2.58 -21.44 22.30
CA LYS A 196 2.59 -22.90 22.46
C LYS A 196 1.23 -23.52 22.12
N ALA A 197 0.15 -23.03 22.74
CA ALA A 197 -1.20 -23.52 22.50
C ALA A 197 -1.62 -23.39 21.03
N THR A 198 -1.11 -22.36 20.33
CA THR A 198 -1.38 -22.23 18.89
C THR A 198 -0.61 -23.25 18.08
N ARG A 199 0.66 -23.41 18.35
CA ARG A 199 1.45 -24.41 17.68
C ARG A 199 0.83 -25.80 17.85
N GLU A 200 0.38 -26.14 19.06
CA GLU A 200 -0.34 -27.39 19.35
C GLU A 200 -1.63 -27.51 18.53
N ARG A 201 -2.40 -26.41 18.43
CA ARG A 201 -3.68 -26.40 17.69
C ARG A 201 -3.49 -26.51 16.18
N VAL A 202 -2.52 -25.81 15.60
CA VAL A 202 -2.33 -25.78 14.14
C VAL A 202 -1.46 -26.92 13.62
N GLY A 203 -0.79 -27.65 14.51
CA GLY A 203 0.13 -28.74 14.17
C GLY A 203 1.48 -28.26 13.63
N PRO A 204 2.39 -29.17 13.28
CA PRO A 204 3.75 -28.83 12.86
C PRO A 204 3.80 -28.04 11.57
N ASP A 205 2.88 -28.30 10.64
CA ASP A 205 2.85 -27.65 9.31
C ASP A 205 2.08 -26.34 9.30
N GLY A 206 1.39 -25.99 10.41
CA GLY A 206 0.64 -24.74 10.52
C GLY A 206 1.52 -23.54 10.72
N THR A 207 1.15 -22.39 10.12
CA THR A 207 1.89 -21.14 10.26
C THR A 207 1.47 -20.43 11.56
N VAL A 208 2.47 -20.01 12.36
CA VAL A 208 2.29 -19.21 13.58
C VAL A 208 3.04 -17.90 13.40
N MET A 209 2.39 -16.79 13.73
CA MET A 209 2.97 -15.44 13.72
C MET A 209 2.66 -14.78 15.06
N PHE A 210 3.46 -13.81 15.44
CA PHE A 210 3.26 -13.00 16.63
C PHE A 210 3.30 -11.53 16.26
N ASP A 211 2.28 -10.77 16.67
CA ASP A 211 2.21 -9.34 16.52
C ASP A 211 2.40 -8.67 17.89
N ALA A 212 3.51 -7.96 18.07
CA ALA A 212 3.82 -7.21 19.28
C ALA A 212 3.08 -5.87 19.33
N HIS A 213 2.57 -5.41 18.19
CA HIS A 213 1.79 -4.18 18.02
C HIS A 213 2.45 -2.95 18.65
N CYS A 214 3.77 -2.84 18.54
CA CYS A 214 4.64 -1.83 19.14
C CYS A 214 4.60 -1.75 20.68
N ALA A 215 3.87 -2.64 21.33
CA ALA A 215 3.52 -2.53 22.73
C ALA A 215 4.49 -3.23 23.69
N VAL A 216 5.37 -4.08 23.16
CA VAL A 216 6.31 -4.85 23.97
C VAL A 216 7.66 -4.12 24.04
N PRO A 217 8.14 -3.74 25.25
CA PRO A 217 9.45 -3.14 25.37
C PRO A 217 10.56 -4.02 24.79
N PRO A 218 11.58 -3.45 24.12
CA PRO A 218 12.62 -4.22 23.45
C PRO A 218 13.30 -5.30 24.29
N ALA A 219 13.62 -5.01 25.55
CA ALA A 219 14.26 -5.98 26.44
C ALA A 219 13.34 -7.18 26.77
N THR A 220 12.05 -6.94 26.95
CA THR A 220 11.04 -7.98 27.17
C THR A 220 10.81 -8.79 25.89
N LEU A 221 10.77 -8.12 24.74
CA LEU A 221 10.59 -8.78 23.45
C LEU A 221 11.76 -9.73 23.12
N ILE A 222 13.01 -9.35 23.44
CA ILE A 222 14.19 -10.21 23.29
C ILE A 222 14.04 -11.48 24.13
N GLN A 223 13.67 -11.37 25.41
CA GLN A 223 13.47 -12.51 26.29
C GLN A 223 12.31 -13.41 25.81
N PHE A 224 11.21 -12.81 25.39
CA PHE A 224 10.07 -13.52 24.85
C PHE A 224 10.42 -14.26 23.55
N ALA A 225 11.12 -13.59 22.61
CA ALA A 225 11.53 -14.19 21.35
C ALA A 225 12.44 -15.41 21.55
N ALA A 226 13.37 -15.34 22.53
CA ALA A 226 14.18 -16.49 22.89
C ALA A 226 13.35 -17.67 23.40
N ALA A 227 12.31 -17.40 24.21
CA ALA A 227 11.44 -18.43 24.77
C ALA A 227 10.49 -19.06 23.74
N ILE A 228 10.07 -18.34 22.69
CA ILE A 228 9.21 -18.86 21.62
C ILE A 228 9.94 -19.51 20.46
N LYS A 229 11.26 -19.44 20.41
CA LYS A 229 12.06 -20.06 19.36
C LYS A 229 11.70 -21.53 19.05
N PRO A 230 11.41 -22.40 20.03
CA PRO A 230 11.03 -23.79 19.78
C PRO A 230 9.69 -23.98 19.03
N TYR A 231 8.89 -22.93 18.89
CA TYR A 231 7.55 -23.01 18.30
C TYR A 231 7.49 -22.57 16.83
N ASP A 232 8.63 -22.38 16.19
CA ASP A 232 8.76 -22.09 14.74
C ASP A 232 7.82 -20.96 14.28
N VAL A 233 8.01 -19.76 14.87
CA VAL A 233 7.25 -18.56 14.57
C VAL A 233 7.77 -17.95 13.26
N LEU A 234 6.89 -17.69 12.29
CA LEU A 234 7.24 -17.19 10.96
C LEU A 234 7.90 -15.81 11.03
N PHE A 235 7.33 -14.90 11.83
CA PHE A 235 7.90 -13.57 12.12
C PHE A 235 7.30 -12.99 13.41
N VAL A 236 8.00 -12.00 13.95
CA VAL A 236 7.52 -11.07 14.97
C VAL A 236 7.17 -9.75 14.27
N GLU A 237 5.90 -9.38 14.29
CA GLU A 237 5.34 -8.17 13.71
C GLU A 237 5.41 -7.01 14.70
N GLU A 238 5.58 -5.80 14.17
CA GLU A 238 5.65 -4.53 14.91
C GLU A 238 6.50 -4.59 16.20
N PRO A 239 7.79 -4.97 16.10
CA PRO A 239 8.63 -5.20 17.27
C PRO A 239 8.96 -3.92 18.06
N ALA A 240 8.76 -2.74 17.47
CA ALA A 240 8.95 -1.43 18.09
C ALA A 240 8.19 -0.35 17.32
N VAL A 241 7.97 0.78 17.99
CA VAL A 241 7.39 1.99 17.37
C VAL A 241 8.30 2.50 16.24
N PRO A 242 7.75 2.82 15.04
CA PRO A 242 8.53 3.40 13.95
C PRO A 242 9.25 4.69 14.31
N GLY A 243 10.32 5.03 13.57
CA GLY A 243 11.05 6.29 13.66
C GLY A 243 12.40 6.22 14.39
N ASN A 244 12.72 5.15 15.12
CA ASN A 244 14.05 4.94 15.69
C ASN A 244 14.67 3.64 15.14
N ILE A 245 15.43 3.78 14.07
CA ILE A 245 16.07 2.64 13.39
C ILE A 245 17.08 1.89 14.27
N GLU A 246 17.71 2.54 15.23
CA GLU A 246 18.69 1.91 16.12
C GLU A 246 18.04 0.84 17.04
N VAL A 247 16.78 1.06 17.42
CA VAL A 247 16.02 0.04 18.16
C VAL A 247 15.80 -1.20 17.30
N PHE A 248 15.40 -1.04 16.05
CA PHE A 248 15.22 -2.16 15.11
C PHE A 248 16.53 -2.90 14.83
N LYS A 249 17.63 -2.18 14.65
CA LYS A 249 18.98 -2.77 14.49
C LYS A 249 19.37 -3.63 15.69
N ARG A 250 19.13 -3.12 16.90
CA ARG A 250 19.39 -3.87 18.14
C ARG A 250 18.51 -5.13 18.20
N LEU A 251 17.19 -4.99 17.96
CA LEU A 251 16.28 -6.14 17.97
C LEU A 251 16.69 -7.18 16.93
N LYS A 252 17.10 -6.75 15.74
CA LYS A 252 17.58 -7.64 14.68
C LYS A 252 18.83 -8.42 15.05
N GLN A 253 19.72 -7.85 15.86
CA GLN A 253 20.93 -8.52 16.35
C GLN A 253 20.62 -9.53 17.47
N GLU A 254 19.63 -9.23 18.32
CA GLU A 254 19.34 -10.00 19.53
C GLU A 254 18.24 -11.07 19.31
N ILE A 255 17.34 -10.86 18.34
CA ILE A 255 16.20 -11.74 18.07
C ILE A 255 16.54 -12.63 16.87
N ASN A 256 16.51 -13.95 17.07
CA ASN A 256 16.74 -14.95 16.03
C ASN A 256 15.39 -15.52 15.49
N ILE A 257 14.44 -14.64 15.23
CA ILE A 257 13.18 -14.88 14.53
C ILE A 257 13.04 -13.72 13.53
N PRO A 258 12.53 -13.95 12.31
CA PRO A 258 12.34 -12.86 11.35
C PRO A 258 11.50 -11.72 11.95
N LEU A 259 11.92 -10.47 11.70
CA LEU A 259 11.19 -9.26 12.12
C LEU A 259 10.40 -8.68 10.94
N ALA A 260 9.16 -8.30 11.19
CA ALA A 260 8.25 -7.71 10.22
C ALA A 260 7.71 -6.36 10.73
N THR A 261 7.59 -5.36 9.85
CA THR A 261 6.99 -4.07 10.18
C THR A 261 6.58 -3.31 8.93
N GLY A 262 5.76 -2.27 9.08
CA GLY A 262 5.44 -1.36 7.99
C GLY A 262 4.00 -0.86 7.93
N GLU A 263 3.08 -1.35 8.73
CA GLU A 263 1.68 -0.89 8.70
C GLU A 263 1.51 0.58 9.08
N ARG A 264 2.43 1.10 9.91
CA ARG A 264 2.46 2.51 10.36
C ARG A 264 3.43 3.36 9.56
N ASP A 265 4.11 2.80 8.56
CA ASP A 265 5.06 3.51 7.71
C ASP A 265 4.41 3.93 6.38
N ARG A 266 4.91 5.05 5.81
CA ARG A 266 4.34 5.68 4.62
C ARG A 266 5.43 5.89 3.59
N THR A 267 5.03 5.75 2.34
CA THR A 267 5.89 5.99 1.19
C THR A 267 7.21 5.20 1.21
N ILE A 268 7.90 5.20 0.11
CA ILE A 268 9.22 4.55 -0.01
C ILE A 268 10.27 5.12 0.95
N TRP A 269 10.11 6.37 1.38
CA TRP A 269 11.14 7.05 2.19
C TRP A 269 11.17 6.57 3.64
N GLU A 270 10.02 6.17 4.22
CA GLU A 270 9.98 5.60 5.58
C GLU A 270 10.42 4.12 5.59
N PHE A 271 10.23 3.37 4.49
CA PHE A 271 10.69 1.99 4.37
C PHE A 271 12.19 1.87 4.07
N MET A 272 12.78 2.86 3.41
CA MET A 272 14.17 2.80 2.98
C MET A 272 15.18 2.60 4.11
N PRO A 273 15.06 3.26 5.29
CA PRO A 273 15.99 3.04 6.40
C PRO A 273 16.04 1.60 6.89
N TYR A 274 14.91 0.90 6.98
CA TYR A 274 14.87 -0.50 7.39
C TYR A 274 15.66 -1.41 6.44
N LEU A 275 15.50 -1.19 5.14
CA LEU A 275 16.18 -1.96 4.10
C LEU A 275 17.68 -1.65 4.07
N HIS A 276 18.04 -0.36 4.12
CA HIS A 276 19.44 0.08 4.10
C HIS A 276 20.23 -0.49 5.29
N GLU A 277 19.66 -0.45 6.47
CA GLU A 277 20.26 -0.95 7.71
C GLU A 277 20.07 -2.47 7.91
N ARG A 278 19.33 -3.15 7.01
CA ARG A 278 18.97 -4.57 7.15
C ARG A 278 18.32 -4.89 8.49
N ALA A 279 17.50 -4.00 8.96
CA ALA A 279 16.92 -4.02 10.30
C ALA A 279 15.65 -4.86 10.43
N ILE A 280 15.08 -5.31 9.29
CA ILE A 280 13.88 -6.16 9.21
C ILE A 280 14.05 -7.25 8.12
N ASP A 281 13.17 -8.24 8.15
CA ASP A 281 13.17 -9.37 7.21
C ASP A 281 11.91 -9.40 6.34
N VAL A 282 10.84 -8.71 6.74
CA VAL A 282 9.55 -8.70 6.05
C VAL A 282 8.96 -7.28 6.07
N LEU A 283 8.51 -6.81 4.92
CA LEU A 283 7.84 -5.52 4.75
C LEU A 283 6.32 -5.71 4.84
N GLN A 284 5.64 -4.89 5.65
CA GLN A 284 4.19 -4.96 5.86
C GLN A 284 3.46 -3.65 5.53
N PRO A 285 3.63 -3.09 4.30
CA PRO A 285 2.90 -1.88 3.94
C PRO A 285 1.39 -2.15 3.94
N ASP A 286 0.61 -1.21 4.46
CA ASP A 286 -0.84 -1.17 4.24
C ASP A 286 -1.15 -0.24 3.07
N VAL A 287 -1.94 -0.71 2.11
CA VAL A 287 -2.30 0.05 0.91
C VAL A 287 -3.05 1.34 1.23
N ALA A 288 -3.83 1.37 2.32
CA ALA A 288 -4.56 2.55 2.75
C ALA A 288 -3.70 3.54 3.56
N HIS A 289 -2.51 3.13 4.02
CA HIS A 289 -1.63 3.95 4.85
C HIS A 289 -0.38 4.42 4.11
N CYS A 290 0.23 3.56 3.31
CA CYS A 290 1.53 3.84 2.69
C CYS A 290 1.47 4.84 1.52
N GLY A 291 0.29 5.29 1.11
CA GLY A 291 0.10 6.18 -0.04
C GLY A 291 -0.49 5.52 -1.27
N GLY A 292 -1.22 4.41 -1.09
CA GLY A 292 -2.00 3.73 -2.12
C GLY A 292 -1.23 2.64 -2.87
N ILE A 293 -1.87 2.15 -3.91
CA ILE A 293 -1.35 1.13 -4.82
C ILE A 293 0.00 1.56 -5.42
N THR A 294 0.10 2.83 -5.82
CA THR A 294 1.32 3.42 -6.40
C THR A 294 2.52 3.29 -5.48
N GLN A 295 2.38 3.64 -4.20
CA GLN A 295 3.49 3.53 -3.24
C GLN A 295 3.74 2.10 -2.82
N MET A 296 2.70 1.31 -2.56
CA MET A 296 2.85 -0.09 -2.18
C MET A 296 3.61 -0.89 -3.24
N ARG A 297 3.35 -0.65 -4.53
CA ARG A 297 4.14 -1.24 -5.62
C ARG A 297 5.61 -0.82 -5.58
N LYS A 298 5.90 0.46 -5.33
CA LYS A 298 7.29 0.96 -5.22
C LYS A 298 8.01 0.35 -4.02
N ILE A 299 7.33 0.23 -2.88
CA ILE A 299 7.86 -0.45 -1.69
C ILE A 299 8.18 -1.91 -2.01
N ALA A 300 7.30 -2.59 -2.77
CA ALA A 300 7.56 -3.97 -3.22
C ALA A 300 8.81 -4.09 -4.10
N ILE A 301 9.02 -3.15 -5.04
CA ILE A 301 10.24 -3.12 -5.89
C ILE A 301 11.50 -2.87 -5.04
N LEU A 302 11.42 -1.98 -4.04
CA LEU A 302 12.51 -1.80 -3.10
C LEU A 302 12.80 -3.08 -2.31
N GLY A 303 11.78 -3.73 -1.77
CA GLY A 303 11.93 -5.02 -1.08
C GLY A 303 12.58 -6.08 -1.94
N GLU A 304 12.18 -6.19 -3.21
CA GLU A 304 12.78 -7.11 -4.18
C GLU A 304 14.28 -6.84 -4.36
N THR A 305 14.69 -5.58 -4.46
CA THR A 305 16.09 -5.18 -4.61
C THR A 305 16.96 -5.63 -3.43
N TYR A 306 16.41 -5.67 -2.22
CA TYR A 306 17.08 -6.12 -1.01
C TYR A 306 16.78 -7.59 -0.63
N HIS A 307 16.03 -8.33 -1.45
CA HIS A 307 15.53 -9.68 -1.17
C HIS A 307 14.67 -9.78 0.10
N VAL A 308 13.93 -8.73 0.43
CA VAL A 308 13.01 -8.67 1.56
C VAL A 308 11.59 -8.80 1.04
N PRO A 309 10.87 -9.88 1.38
CA PRO A 309 9.50 -10.12 0.89
C PRO A 309 8.47 -9.19 1.54
N LEU A 310 7.33 -9.04 0.87
CA LEU A 310 6.15 -8.40 1.44
C LEU A 310 5.25 -9.42 2.14
N ALA A 311 4.69 -9.00 3.28
CA ALA A 311 3.51 -9.59 3.90
C ALA A 311 2.54 -8.45 4.25
N PRO A 312 1.81 -7.91 3.27
CA PRO A 312 1.02 -6.69 3.47
C PRO A 312 0.05 -6.79 4.64
N HIS A 313 0.07 -5.77 5.53
CA HIS A 313 -0.99 -5.54 6.49
C HIS A 313 -2.29 -5.19 5.74
N CYS A 314 -3.42 -5.73 6.18
CA CYS A 314 -4.71 -5.47 5.53
C CYS A 314 -5.90 -5.68 6.46
N THR A 315 -6.34 -4.60 7.12
CA THR A 315 -7.55 -4.54 7.95
C THR A 315 -8.64 -3.67 7.32
N THR A 316 -8.59 -3.49 6.01
CA THR A 316 -9.49 -2.65 5.22
C THR A 316 -10.79 -3.39 4.83
N SER A 317 -11.76 -2.63 4.29
CA SER A 317 -12.98 -3.20 3.70
C SER A 317 -12.65 -4.00 2.41
N PRO A 318 -13.61 -4.67 1.77
CA PRO A 318 -13.37 -5.36 0.50
C PRO A 318 -12.69 -4.49 -0.56
N LEU A 319 -12.91 -3.16 -0.55
CA LEU A 319 -12.30 -2.23 -1.50
C LEU A 319 -10.78 -2.14 -1.29
N GLY A 320 -10.33 -1.76 -0.10
CA GLY A 320 -8.90 -1.67 0.21
C GLY A 320 -8.21 -3.03 0.15
N ALA A 321 -8.89 -4.09 0.61
CA ALA A 321 -8.37 -5.45 0.52
C ALA A 321 -8.16 -5.90 -0.95
N THR A 322 -9.07 -5.52 -1.85
CA THR A 322 -8.91 -5.81 -3.29
C THR A 322 -7.75 -5.03 -3.91
N ALA A 323 -7.56 -3.77 -3.49
CA ALA A 323 -6.40 -2.97 -3.91
C ALA A 323 -5.09 -3.60 -3.45
N SER A 324 -5.00 -4.02 -2.19
CA SER A 324 -3.84 -4.71 -1.62
C SER A 324 -3.56 -6.04 -2.33
N LEU A 325 -4.59 -6.88 -2.54
CA LEU A 325 -4.48 -8.13 -3.28
C LEU A 325 -4.03 -7.94 -4.73
N SER A 326 -4.44 -6.83 -5.38
CA SER A 326 -4.01 -6.52 -6.74
C SER A 326 -2.50 -6.27 -6.82
N VAL A 327 -1.91 -5.60 -5.84
CA VAL A 327 -0.46 -5.45 -5.72
C VAL A 327 0.17 -6.80 -5.39
N ALA A 328 -0.34 -7.52 -4.39
CA ALA A 328 0.17 -8.83 -3.98
C ALA A 328 0.18 -9.84 -5.13
N ALA A 329 -0.80 -9.79 -6.02
CA ALA A 329 -0.86 -10.63 -7.21
C ALA A 329 0.23 -10.30 -8.24
N SER A 330 0.64 -9.05 -8.36
CA SER A 330 1.52 -8.52 -9.43
C SER A 330 3.00 -8.41 -9.06
N ILE A 331 3.38 -8.65 -7.80
CA ILE A 331 4.77 -8.58 -7.33
C ILE A 331 5.40 -9.97 -7.23
N PRO A 332 6.68 -10.16 -7.59
CA PRO A 332 7.31 -11.49 -7.53
C PRO A 332 7.54 -11.95 -6.08
N LEU A 333 7.97 -11.07 -5.19
CA LEU A 333 8.43 -11.42 -3.84
C LEU A 333 7.34 -11.13 -2.79
N LEU A 334 6.40 -12.08 -2.67
CA LEU A 334 5.33 -12.08 -1.67
C LEU A 334 5.50 -13.27 -0.73
N LEU A 335 5.52 -13.03 0.58
CA LEU A 335 5.53 -14.08 1.60
C LEU A 335 4.11 -14.60 1.87
N ILE A 336 3.22 -13.70 2.29
CA ILE A 336 1.83 -13.98 2.66
C ILE A 336 1.06 -12.65 2.70
N HIS A 337 -0.27 -12.67 2.64
CA HIS A 337 -1.10 -11.47 2.70
C HIS A 337 -2.07 -11.55 3.88
N GLU A 338 -2.19 -10.49 4.64
CA GLU A 338 -3.17 -10.40 5.71
C GLU A 338 -4.59 -10.23 5.18
N THR A 339 -5.55 -10.76 5.92
CA THR A 339 -6.97 -10.59 5.63
C THR A 339 -7.76 -10.53 6.93
N ALA A 340 -8.48 -9.44 7.17
CA ALA A 340 -9.29 -9.22 8.36
C ALA A 340 -10.78 -9.57 8.11
N PRO A 341 -11.26 -10.75 8.56
CA PRO A 341 -12.64 -11.19 8.28
C PRO A 341 -13.70 -10.21 8.76
N GLY A 342 -13.50 -9.58 9.93
CA GLY A 342 -14.45 -8.61 10.49
C GLY A 342 -14.60 -7.37 9.61
N ALA A 343 -13.51 -6.84 9.08
CA ALA A 343 -13.53 -5.69 8.18
C ALA A 343 -14.17 -6.02 6.83
N LEU A 344 -13.92 -7.22 6.31
CA LEU A 344 -14.57 -7.69 5.09
C LEU A 344 -16.08 -7.84 5.28
N GLN A 345 -16.54 -8.55 6.31
CA GLN A 345 -17.96 -8.75 6.61
C GLN A 345 -18.70 -7.43 6.83
N TRP A 346 -18.03 -6.47 7.47
CA TRP A 346 -18.60 -5.14 7.64
C TRP A 346 -18.81 -4.44 6.30
N GLY A 347 -17.82 -4.44 5.41
CA GLY A 347 -17.91 -3.83 4.09
C GLY A 347 -18.90 -4.55 3.17
N GLU A 348 -18.99 -5.89 3.26
CA GLU A 348 -19.93 -6.71 2.47
C GLU A 348 -21.41 -6.38 2.73
N GLN A 349 -21.73 -5.60 3.76
CA GLN A 349 -23.09 -5.10 3.97
C GLN A 349 -23.54 -4.12 2.88
N PHE A 350 -22.61 -3.45 2.19
CA PHE A 350 -22.93 -2.45 1.15
C PHE A 350 -22.04 -2.51 -0.09
N MET A 351 -21.10 -3.48 -0.18
CA MET A 351 -20.32 -3.72 -1.40
C MET A 351 -20.10 -5.21 -1.60
N ASN A 352 -19.78 -5.60 -2.83
CA ASN A 352 -19.33 -6.96 -3.13
C ASN A 352 -17.86 -7.15 -2.74
N ARG A 353 -17.43 -8.41 -2.77
CA ARG A 353 -16.03 -8.82 -2.73
C ARG A 353 -15.74 -9.64 -4.00
N PRO A 354 -14.91 -9.12 -4.94
CA PRO A 354 -14.70 -9.76 -6.25
C PRO A 354 -13.66 -10.90 -6.21
N TRP A 355 -13.41 -11.49 -5.06
CA TRP A 355 -12.50 -12.62 -4.85
C TRP A 355 -12.99 -13.51 -3.71
N LYS A 356 -12.49 -14.72 -3.65
CA LYS A 356 -12.93 -15.74 -2.68
C LYS A 356 -11.75 -16.23 -1.85
N VAL A 357 -12.03 -16.62 -0.62
CA VAL A 357 -11.07 -17.26 0.29
C VAL A 357 -11.40 -18.73 0.38
N ASP A 358 -10.44 -19.56 0.06
CA ASP A 358 -10.47 -20.98 0.39
C ASP A 358 -9.79 -21.18 1.76
N VAL A 359 -10.59 -21.27 2.80
CA VAL A 359 -10.10 -21.44 4.19
C VAL A 359 -9.40 -22.77 4.42
N LYS A 360 -9.61 -23.78 3.56
CA LYS A 360 -8.97 -25.09 3.70
C LYS A 360 -7.53 -25.03 3.22
N THR A 361 -7.29 -24.33 2.13
CA THR A 361 -5.96 -24.22 1.53
C THR A 361 -5.22 -22.97 1.97
N GLY A 362 -5.90 -21.96 2.55
CA GLY A 362 -5.29 -20.69 2.96
C GLY A 362 -4.94 -19.77 1.78
N TYR A 363 -5.72 -19.84 0.68
CA TYR A 363 -5.51 -19.01 -0.50
C TYR A 363 -6.74 -18.17 -0.85
N ALA A 364 -6.49 -16.98 -1.39
CA ALA A 364 -7.48 -16.14 -2.05
C ALA A 364 -7.34 -16.24 -3.57
N THR A 365 -8.47 -16.22 -4.30
CA THR A 365 -8.46 -16.07 -5.76
C THR A 365 -8.02 -14.65 -6.13
N LEU A 366 -7.59 -14.45 -7.37
CA LEU A 366 -7.34 -13.09 -7.88
C LEU A 366 -8.67 -12.32 -8.00
N PRO A 367 -8.64 -10.98 -7.85
CA PRO A 367 -9.81 -10.14 -8.05
C PRO A 367 -10.36 -10.22 -9.49
N GLU A 368 -11.66 -10.30 -9.61
CA GLU A 368 -12.39 -10.36 -10.88
C GLU A 368 -13.04 -9.00 -11.22
N GLY A 369 -13.24 -8.75 -12.53
CA GLY A 369 -13.88 -7.55 -13.04
C GLY A 369 -12.92 -6.38 -13.28
N PRO A 370 -13.39 -5.34 -13.99
CA PRO A 370 -12.59 -4.17 -14.32
C PRO A 370 -12.34 -3.29 -13.10
N GLY A 371 -11.18 -2.62 -13.10
CA GLY A 371 -10.73 -1.84 -11.96
C GLY A 371 -10.46 -2.71 -10.75
N LEU A 372 -11.01 -2.34 -9.61
CA LEU A 372 -11.03 -3.16 -8.39
C LEU A 372 -12.18 -4.18 -8.39
N GLY A 373 -13.07 -4.18 -9.40
CA GLY A 373 -14.24 -5.07 -9.46
C GLY A 373 -15.27 -4.80 -8.36
N ILE A 374 -15.14 -3.71 -7.63
CA ILE A 374 -16.04 -3.33 -6.55
C ILE A 374 -17.30 -2.67 -7.09
N GLN A 375 -18.43 -3.11 -6.59
CA GLN A 375 -19.76 -2.53 -6.81
C GLN A 375 -20.33 -2.12 -5.46
N ILE A 376 -20.68 -0.84 -5.34
CA ILE A 376 -21.18 -0.26 -4.08
C ILE A 376 -22.69 -0.01 -4.21
N ASP A 377 -23.44 -0.50 -3.22
CA ASP A 377 -24.84 -0.20 -3.02
C ASP A 377 -24.94 1.09 -2.18
N LEU A 378 -25.13 2.23 -2.86
CA LEU A 378 -25.16 3.55 -2.22
C LEU A 378 -26.32 3.69 -1.21
N ASP A 379 -27.45 3.03 -1.43
CA ASP A 379 -28.58 3.10 -0.49
C ASP A 379 -28.27 2.36 0.80
N LYS A 380 -27.66 1.18 0.72
CA LYS A 380 -27.20 0.45 1.91
C LYS A 380 -26.08 1.20 2.62
N MET A 381 -25.12 1.74 1.85
CA MET A 381 -24.05 2.56 2.40
C MET A 381 -24.59 3.75 3.19
N ALA A 382 -25.55 4.48 2.63
CA ALA A 382 -26.19 5.62 3.28
C ALA A 382 -26.93 5.22 4.57
N LYS A 383 -27.62 4.08 4.57
CA LYS A 383 -28.29 3.54 5.77
C LYS A 383 -27.32 3.23 6.90
N ILE A 384 -26.17 2.62 6.59
CA ILE A 384 -25.12 2.31 7.58
C ILE A 384 -24.46 3.60 8.08
N ALA A 385 -24.22 4.57 7.19
CA ALA A 385 -23.65 5.86 7.57
C ALA A 385 -24.58 6.66 8.51
N ALA A 386 -25.90 6.52 8.34
CA ALA A 386 -26.90 7.20 9.15
C ALA A 386 -27.24 6.50 10.47
N ASP A 387 -26.57 5.38 10.83
CA ASP A 387 -26.84 4.65 12.07
C ASP A 387 -26.59 5.55 13.30
N PRO A 388 -27.65 5.93 14.05
CA PRO A 388 -27.52 6.84 15.20
C PRO A 388 -26.81 6.19 16.40
N LYS A 389 -26.68 4.87 16.40
CA LYS A 389 -26.00 4.12 17.46
C LYS A 389 -24.51 4.18 17.30
N TYR A 390 -24.00 4.41 16.08
CA TYR A 390 -22.58 4.53 15.85
C TYR A 390 -22.05 5.88 16.36
N LYS A 391 -21.07 5.83 17.26
CA LYS A 391 -20.30 7.00 17.70
C LYS A 391 -18.83 6.69 17.51
N TRP A 392 -18.18 7.45 16.66
CA TRP A 392 -16.73 7.38 16.54
C TRP A 392 -16.10 7.74 17.89
N ARG A 393 -15.15 6.93 18.32
CA ARG A 393 -14.40 7.16 19.57
C ARG A 393 -12.92 6.99 19.27
N TRP A 394 -12.10 7.80 19.89
CA TRP A 394 -10.68 7.58 19.90
C TRP A 394 -10.40 6.22 20.54
N PRO A 395 -9.58 5.37 19.89
CA PRO A 395 -9.04 4.21 20.55
C PRO A 395 -8.18 4.73 21.73
N GLY A 396 -8.42 4.25 22.92
CA GLY A 396 -7.70 4.65 24.12
C GLY A 396 -7.83 3.55 25.14
N ALA A 397 -6.78 2.76 25.31
CA ALA A 397 -6.68 1.83 26.41
C ALA A 397 -6.00 2.54 27.59
N LYS A 398 -6.41 2.19 28.81
CA LYS A 398 -5.71 2.59 30.04
C LYS A 398 -5.03 1.38 30.64
N LEU A 399 -3.85 1.60 31.16
CA LEU A 399 -3.17 0.63 32.01
C LEU A 399 -3.87 0.51 33.38
N ALA A 400 -3.53 -0.51 34.16
CA ALA A 400 -4.12 -0.71 35.49
C ALA A 400 -3.87 0.46 36.45
N ASP A 401 -2.76 1.17 36.28
CA ASP A 401 -2.41 2.37 37.04
C ASP A 401 -3.10 3.66 36.55
N GLY A 402 -3.93 3.55 35.48
CA GLY A 402 -4.66 4.66 34.88
C GLY A 402 -3.89 5.47 33.84
N SER A 403 -2.64 5.14 33.56
CA SER A 403 -1.87 5.76 32.48
C SER A 403 -2.42 5.34 31.09
N ILE A 404 -2.07 6.08 30.05
CA ILE A 404 -2.50 5.78 28.69
C ILE A 404 -1.59 4.70 28.12
N ALA A 405 -2.21 3.61 27.64
CA ALA A 405 -1.52 2.59 26.89
C ALA A 405 -1.23 3.04 25.46
N ASP A 406 -0.12 2.62 24.91
CA ASP A 406 0.12 2.68 23.47
C ASP A 406 -0.76 1.61 22.78
N TYR A 407 -1.26 1.93 21.58
CA TYR A 407 -2.26 1.09 20.91
C TYR A 407 -1.90 0.88 19.43
#